data_4b8c3cd484a9b0868830b9d75b08c745
#
_entry.id   4b8c3cd484a9b0868830b9d75b08c745
#
_cell.length_a   1.000
_cell.length_b   1.000
_cell.length_c   1.000
_cell.angle_alpha   90.00
_cell.angle_beta   90.00
_cell.angle_gamma   90.00
#
_symmetry.space_group_name_H-M   'P 1'
#
loop_
_entity.id
_entity.type
_entity.pdbx_description
1 polymer ?
#
loop_
_entity_poly.entity_id
_entity_poly.type
_entity_poly.pdbx_seq_one_letter_code
_entity_poly.pdbx_strand_id
1 'polypeptide(L)'
;MDFYYINNRGIKIDLSDFPYMFQSGDLLNWSYSYTTRSLASTDITSEYKMPAKEIPVQLAVLCNFTIPMEQRKEEWEEAVDHLCEVISADVIDNKNGKLYTNTGFYMECKIIGSEKSDWKMGLPIMFNTMNILSDRPVWITEAKR
;
A
#
# COMPACT_ATOMS: atom_id res chain seq x y z
N MET A 1 -2.22 -1.81 14.04
CA MET A 1 -3.14 -1.06 13.16
C MET A 1 -3.40 -1.92 11.93
N ASP A 2 -4.66 -2.13 11.61
CA ASP A 2 -5.07 -2.96 10.49
C ASP A 2 -5.34 -2.11 9.26
N PHE A 3 -4.98 -2.62 8.10
CA PHE A 3 -5.15 -1.93 6.83
C PHE A 3 -5.99 -2.76 5.88
N TYR A 4 -6.81 -2.08 5.08
CA TYR A 4 -7.46 -2.68 3.93
C TYR A 4 -7.50 -1.69 2.78
N TYR A 5 -7.51 -2.21 1.56
CA TYR A 5 -7.49 -1.42 0.35
C TYR A 5 -8.79 -1.61 -0.43
N ILE A 6 -9.37 -0.52 -0.90
CA ILE A 6 -10.52 -0.55 -1.80
C ILE A 6 -10.10 0.14 -3.09
N ASN A 7 -10.15 -0.59 -4.21
CA ASN A 7 -9.78 -0.02 -5.49
C ASN A 7 -10.88 0.90 -6.04
N ASN A 8 -10.59 1.57 -7.15
CA ASN A 8 -11.56 2.50 -7.76
C ASN A 8 -12.85 1.80 -8.26
N ARG A 9 -12.82 0.49 -8.42
CA ARG A 9 -13.98 -0.32 -8.82
C ARG A 9 -14.79 -0.81 -7.62
N GLY A 10 -14.41 -0.43 -6.41
CA GLY A 10 -15.09 -0.80 -5.18
C GLY A 10 -14.75 -2.17 -4.63
N ILE A 11 -13.73 -2.83 -5.17
CA ILE A 11 -13.29 -4.15 -4.69
C ILE A 11 -12.36 -3.98 -3.49
N LYS A 12 -12.72 -4.61 -2.39
CA LYS A 12 -11.95 -4.55 -1.14
C LYS A 12 -11.01 -5.75 -1.03
N ILE A 13 -9.78 -5.47 -0.59
CA ILE A 13 -8.83 -6.49 -0.16
C ILE A 13 -8.30 -6.14 1.23
N ASP A 14 -8.37 -7.07 2.15
CA ASP A 14 -7.91 -6.88 3.52
C ASP A 14 -6.44 -7.26 3.62
N LEU A 15 -5.58 -6.30 3.95
CA LEU A 15 -4.13 -6.48 3.99
C LEU A 15 -3.62 -6.97 5.35
N SER A 16 -4.49 -7.06 6.33
CA SER A 16 -4.15 -7.48 7.68
C SER A 16 -4.85 -8.78 8.10
N ASP A 17 -5.52 -9.44 7.15
CA ASP A 17 -6.25 -10.68 7.40
C ASP A 17 -5.77 -11.78 6.45
N PHE A 18 -5.82 -13.03 6.90
CA PHE A 18 -5.36 -14.18 6.12
C PHE A 18 -5.98 -14.17 4.70
N PRO A 19 -5.21 -14.42 3.64
CA PRO A 19 -3.80 -14.85 3.61
C PRO A 19 -2.77 -13.71 3.66
N TYR A 20 -3.18 -12.49 3.84
CA TYR A 20 -2.29 -11.33 3.86
C TYR A 20 -1.98 -10.88 5.28
N MET A 21 -0.76 -10.46 5.51
CA MET A 21 -0.34 -9.90 6.78
C MET A 21 0.58 -8.71 6.53
N PHE A 22 0.11 -7.52 6.87
CA PHE A 22 0.90 -6.30 6.78
C PHE A 22 2.06 -6.36 7.77
N GLN A 23 3.28 -6.14 7.29
CA GLN A 23 4.49 -6.22 8.13
C GLN A 23 5.02 -4.85 8.52
N SER A 24 5.32 -4.03 7.54
CA SER A 24 5.95 -2.74 7.79
C SER A 24 5.78 -1.79 6.62
N GLY A 25 5.86 -0.52 6.90
CA GLY A 25 5.83 0.53 5.89
C GLY A 25 5.80 1.89 6.55
N ASP A 26 6.37 2.88 5.88
CA ASP A 26 6.43 4.25 6.36
C ASP A 26 5.19 5.02 5.91
N LEU A 27 4.04 4.65 6.46
CA LEU A 27 2.74 5.18 6.04
C LEU A 27 2.31 6.44 6.80
N LEU A 28 2.94 6.74 7.94
CA LEU A 28 2.49 7.82 8.80
C LEU A 28 3.34 9.08 8.73
N ASN A 29 4.48 9.02 8.06
CA ASN A 29 5.36 10.18 7.92
C ASN A 29 4.90 11.07 6.78
N TRP A 30 5.08 12.35 6.96
CA TRP A 30 4.76 13.37 5.97
C TRP A 30 5.84 14.44 5.93
N SER A 31 5.95 15.10 4.80
CA SER A 31 6.87 16.22 4.64
C SER A 31 6.36 17.19 3.59
N TYR A 32 6.79 18.43 3.72
CA TYR A 32 6.54 19.46 2.71
C TYR A 32 7.83 19.82 1.99
N SER A 33 7.75 20.00 0.70
CA SER A 33 8.78 20.71 -0.05
C SER A 33 8.50 22.20 0.02
N TYR A 34 9.53 23.02 -0.18
CA TYR A 34 9.39 24.46 -0.12
C TYR A 34 10.37 25.13 -1.09
N THR A 35 10.05 26.35 -1.46
CA THR A 35 10.93 27.21 -2.25
C THR A 35 11.55 28.27 -1.36
N THR A 36 12.85 28.47 -1.48
CA THR A 36 13.60 29.47 -0.72
C THR A 36 14.05 30.59 -1.66
N ARG A 37 13.89 31.85 -1.21
CA ARG A 37 14.40 33.01 -1.89
C ARG A 37 15.35 33.73 -0.98
N SER A 38 16.59 33.97 -1.46
CA SER A 38 17.62 34.66 -0.69
C SER A 38 17.41 36.16 -0.73
N LEU A 39 17.48 36.80 0.43
CA LEU A 39 17.59 38.23 0.63
C LEU A 39 19.00 38.59 1.12
N ALA A 40 19.32 39.86 1.19
CA ALA A 40 20.67 40.33 1.51
C ALA A 40 21.21 39.78 2.86
N SER A 41 20.38 39.52 3.86
CA SER A 41 20.80 39.06 5.18
C SER A 41 20.03 37.84 5.69
N THR A 42 19.07 37.32 4.91
CA THR A 42 18.23 36.21 5.34
C THR A 42 17.58 35.54 4.13
N ASP A 43 17.05 34.34 4.35
CA ASP A 43 16.26 33.61 3.36
C ASP A 43 14.79 33.63 3.75
N ILE A 44 13.94 33.75 2.74
CA ILE A 44 12.48 33.63 2.89
C ILE A 44 12.03 32.33 2.28
N THR A 45 11.34 31.52 3.09
CA THR A 45 10.76 30.26 2.66
C THR A 45 9.30 30.47 2.25
N SER A 46 8.94 29.98 1.09
CA SER A 46 7.58 30.13 0.55
C SER A 46 7.21 28.92 -0.30
N GLU A 47 5.98 28.94 -0.81
CA GLU A 47 5.48 27.94 -1.74
C GLU A 47 5.61 26.51 -1.19
N TYR A 48 5.05 26.28 -0.01
CA TYR A 48 5.02 24.94 0.59
C TYR A 48 4.14 24.02 -0.23
N LYS A 49 4.65 22.84 -0.52
CA LYS A 49 3.96 21.81 -1.29
C LYS A 49 4.20 20.44 -0.66
N MET A 50 3.17 19.63 -0.58
CA MET A 50 3.31 18.24 -0.24
C MET A 50 3.52 17.44 -1.52
N PRO A 51 4.74 16.94 -1.77
CA PRO A 51 5.03 16.22 -3.00
C PRO A 51 4.36 14.84 -2.99
N ALA A 52 4.14 14.30 -4.18
CA ALA A 52 3.77 12.90 -4.33
C ALA A 52 4.83 12.03 -3.65
N LYS A 53 4.39 10.98 -3.00
CA LYS A 53 5.28 10.08 -2.24
C LYS A 53 5.06 8.65 -2.68
N GLU A 54 6.18 7.95 -2.93
CA GLU A 54 6.21 6.51 -3.14
C GLU A 54 6.64 5.85 -1.83
N ILE A 55 5.82 4.95 -1.32
CA ILE A 55 6.03 4.31 -0.03
C ILE A 55 6.15 2.81 -0.24
N PRO A 56 7.32 2.21 0.03
CA PRO A 56 7.45 0.76 0.03
C PRO A 56 6.80 0.17 1.28
N VAL A 57 5.99 -0.85 1.08
CA VAL A 57 5.28 -1.56 2.15
C VAL A 57 5.58 -3.04 2.03
N GLN A 58 5.97 -3.67 3.12
CA GLN A 58 6.19 -5.11 3.16
C GLN A 58 4.92 -5.84 3.62
N LEU A 59 4.46 -6.75 2.78
CA LEU A 59 3.29 -7.59 3.03
C LEU A 59 3.72 -9.04 2.99
N ALA A 60 3.34 -9.82 4.01
CA ALA A 60 3.51 -11.26 3.99
C ALA A 60 2.26 -11.92 3.39
N VAL A 61 2.46 -12.90 2.52
CA VAL A 61 1.40 -13.75 2.00
C VAL A 61 1.59 -15.13 2.58
N LEU A 62 0.59 -15.59 3.32
CA LEU A 62 0.63 -16.83 4.08
C LEU A 62 -0.01 -17.96 3.28
N CYS A 63 0.48 -19.18 3.49
CA CYS A 63 -0.20 -20.35 2.96
C CYS A 63 -0.83 -21.17 4.10
N ASN A 64 -1.82 -21.98 3.74
CA ASN A 64 -2.53 -22.81 4.68
C ASN A 64 -1.78 -24.12 4.94
N PHE A 65 -1.38 -24.36 6.19
CA PHE A 65 -0.66 -25.57 6.58
C PHE A 65 -1.52 -26.83 6.63
N THR A 66 -2.84 -26.70 6.65
CA THR A 66 -3.74 -27.83 6.79
C THR A 66 -3.94 -28.61 5.49
N ILE A 67 -3.46 -28.06 4.36
CA ILE A 67 -3.56 -28.69 3.06
C ILE A 67 -2.22 -29.30 2.62
N PRO A 68 -2.22 -30.25 1.67
CA PRO A 68 -1.00 -30.82 1.12
C PRO A 68 -0.07 -29.78 0.52
N MET A 69 1.22 -30.00 0.61
CA MET A 69 2.25 -29.07 0.16
C MET A 69 2.09 -28.67 -1.31
N GLU A 70 1.65 -29.56 -2.17
CA GLU A 70 1.39 -29.29 -3.57
C GLU A 70 0.29 -28.25 -3.79
N GLN A 71 -0.74 -28.29 -2.96
CA GLN A 71 -1.85 -27.33 -3.02
C GLN A 71 -1.52 -26.00 -2.39
N ARG A 72 -0.55 -25.96 -1.46
CA ARG A 72 -0.11 -24.70 -0.82
C ARG A 72 0.44 -23.71 -1.82
N LYS A 73 1.22 -24.19 -2.79
CA LYS A 73 1.78 -23.34 -3.83
C LYS A 73 0.69 -22.73 -4.71
N GLU A 74 -0.31 -23.52 -5.09
CA GLU A 74 -1.44 -23.05 -5.88
C GLU A 74 -2.25 -21.99 -5.13
N GLU A 75 -2.57 -22.23 -3.87
CA GLU A 75 -3.30 -21.25 -3.05
C GLU A 75 -2.52 -19.96 -2.88
N TRP A 76 -1.22 -20.07 -2.69
CA TRP A 76 -0.36 -18.92 -2.57
C TRP A 76 -0.34 -18.10 -3.88
N GLU A 77 -0.20 -18.77 -5.02
CA GLU A 77 -0.25 -18.12 -6.34
C GLU A 77 -1.60 -17.44 -6.58
N GLU A 78 -2.69 -18.08 -6.20
CA GLU A 78 -4.04 -17.49 -6.29
C GLU A 78 -4.17 -16.23 -5.43
N ALA A 79 -3.61 -16.25 -4.22
CA ALA A 79 -3.63 -15.09 -3.34
C ALA A 79 -2.82 -13.92 -3.93
N VAL A 80 -1.65 -14.19 -4.48
CA VAL A 80 -0.82 -13.17 -5.14
C VAL A 80 -1.51 -12.64 -6.39
N ASP A 81 -2.11 -13.50 -7.20
CA ASP A 81 -2.81 -13.10 -8.40
C ASP A 81 -4.04 -12.26 -8.08
N HIS A 82 -4.77 -12.60 -7.03
CA HIS A 82 -5.92 -11.82 -6.57
C HIS A 82 -5.48 -10.43 -6.11
N LEU A 83 -4.41 -10.35 -5.32
CA LEU A 83 -3.84 -9.08 -4.90
C LEU A 83 -3.45 -8.22 -6.10
N CYS A 84 -2.76 -8.81 -7.07
CA CYS A 84 -2.33 -8.16 -8.29
C CYS A 84 -3.51 -7.63 -9.11
N GLU A 85 -4.56 -8.42 -9.24
CA GLU A 85 -5.78 -8.05 -9.96
C GLU A 85 -6.47 -6.84 -9.32
N VAL A 86 -6.60 -6.85 -8.01
CA VAL A 86 -7.26 -5.76 -7.27
C VAL A 86 -6.46 -4.47 -7.38
N ILE A 87 -5.14 -4.52 -7.17
CA ILE A 87 -4.31 -3.31 -7.16
C ILE A 87 -4.02 -2.77 -8.55
N SER A 88 -3.92 -3.62 -9.57
CA SER A 88 -3.62 -3.14 -10.93
C SER A 88 -4.79 -2.44 -11.59
N ALA A 89 -6.02 -2.68 -11.13
CA ALA A 89 -7.20 -1.99 -11.65
C ALA A 89 -7.07 -0.47 -11.61
N ASP A 90 -6.51 0.07 -10.53
CA ASP A 90 -6.35 1.51 -10.36
C ASP A 90 -5.32 2.11 -11.32
N VAL A 91 -4.26 1.37 -11.60
CA VAL A 91 -3.25 1.80 -12.58
C VAL A 91 -3.83 1.76 -13.99
N ILE A 92 -4.53 0.68 -14.34
CA ILE A 92 -5.16 0.52 -15.65
C ILE A 92 -6.21 1.61 -15.90
N ASP A 93 -7.04 1.87 -14.90
CA ASP A 93 -8.11 2.87 -14.99
C ASP A 93 -7.61 4.30 -14.80
N ASN A 94 -6.37 4.48 -14.34
CA ASN A 94 -5.77 5.76 -13.96
C ASN A 94 -6.62 6.53 -12.94
N LYS A 95 -7.08 5.82 -11.92
CA LYS A 95 -7.88 6.36 -10.82
C LYS A 95 -7.34 5.86 -9.50
N ASN A 96 -7.36 6.73 -8.49
CA ASN A 96 -6.91 6.34 -7.16
C ASN A 96 -7.88 5.38 -6.49
N GLY A 97 -7.31 4.37 -5.82
CA GLY A 97 -8.00 3.64 -4.80
C GLY A 97 -7.81 4.31 -3.44
N LYS A 98 -8.22 3.64 -2.40
CA LYS A 98 -8.10 4.15 -1.03
C LYS A 98 -7.54 3.08 -0.11
N LEU A 99 -6.50 3.43 0.62
CA LEU A 99 -5.96 2.60 1.69
C LEU A 99 -6.58 3.04 3.01
N TYR A 100 -7.32 2.15 3.63
CA TYR A 100 -8.03 2.43 4.89
C TYR A 100 -7.31 1.83 6.09
N THR A 101 -7.47 2.51 7.23
CA THR A 101 -7.15 1.92 8.54
C THR A 101 -8.43 1.48 9.23
N ASN A 102 -8.30 0.59 10.22
CA ASN A 102 -9.44 0.16 11.04
C ASN A 102 -10.00 1.28 11.95
N THR A 103 -9.33 2.43 12.00
CA THR A 103 -9.76 3.59 12.80
C THR A 103 -10.53 4.63 11.99
N GLY A 104 -10.82 4.36 10.72
CA GLY A 104 -11.64 5.23 9.87
C GLY A 104 -10.89 6.28 9.07
N PHE A 105 -9.57 6.19 9.00
CA PHE A 105 -8.76 7.04 8.14
C PHE A 105 -8.50 6.36 6.81
N TYR A 106 -8.35 7.15 5.75
CA TYR A 106 -7.94 6.63 4.45
C TYR A 106 -6.96 7.56 3.77
N MET A 107 -6.17 7.01 2.87
CA MET A 107 -5.26 7.76 1.99
C MET A 107 -5.56 7.38 0.56
N GLU A 108 -5.74 8.39 -0.29
CA GLU A 108 -5.92 8.16 -1.73
C GLU A 108 -4.57 7.83 -2.36
N CYS A 109 -4.50 6.69 -3.03
CA CYS A 109 -3.25 6.21 -3.59
C CYS A 109 -3.47 5.15 -4.67
N LYS A 110 -2.37 4.78 -5.33
CA LYS A 110 -2.29 3.61 -6.21
C LYS A 110 -1.18 2.72 -5.71
N ILE A 111 -1.34 1.44 -5.86
CA ILE A 111 -0.24 0.49 -5.67
C ILE A 111 0.33 0.21 -7.06
N ILE A 112 1.54 0.73 -7.31
CA ILE A 112 2.13 0.75 -8.65
C ILE A 112 3.08 -0.39 -8.93
N GLY A 113 3.44 -1.17 -7.92
CA GLY A 113 4.35 -2.27 -8.10
C GLY A 113 4.27 -3.25 -6.94
N SER A 114 4.67 -4.46 -7.22
CA SER A 114 4.78 -5.51 -6.22
C SER A 114 5.96 -6.39 -6.59
N GLU A 115 6.92 -6.49 -5.67
CA GLU A 115 8.05 -7.41 -5.79
C GLU A 115 7.86 -8.54 -4.79
N LYS A 116 8.01 -9.76 -5.24
CA LYS A 116 7.82 -10.95 -4.41
C LYS A 116 9.10 -11.76 -4.30
N SER A 117 9.32 -12.33 -3.12
CA SER A 117 10.40 -13.29 -2.94
C SER A 117 10.05 -14.60 -3.64
N ASP A 118 11.08 -15.39 -3.96
CA ASP A 118 10.86 -16.70 -4.56
C ASP A 118 10.15 -17.65 -3.59
N TRP A 119 9.26 -18.46 -4.14
CA TRP A 119 8.63 -19.52 -3.38
C TRP A 119 9.70 -20.55 -2.97
N LYS A 120 9.74 -20.86 -1.67
CA LYS A 120 10.60 -21.91 -1.13
C LYS A 120 9.72 -23.00 -0.53
N MET A 121 9.93 -24.23 -1.01
CA MET A 121 9.19 -25.39 -0.52
C MET A 121 9.36 -25.53 1.00
N GLY A 122 8.27 -25.75 1.70
CA GLY A 122 8.27 -25.90 3.15
C GLY A 122 8.16 -24.62 3.95
N LEU A 123 8.26 -23.45 3.33
CA LEU A 123 8.04 -22.18 4.00
C LEU A 123 6.57 -21.74 3.89
N PRO A 124 5.97 -21.31 5.01
CA PRO A 124 4.57 -20.92 5.02
C PRO A 124 4.32 -19.48 4.61
N ILE A 125 5.37 -18.71 4.40
CA ILE A 125 5.31 -17.27 4.22
C ILE A 125 6.10 -16.88 3.00
N MET A 126 5.54 -15.97 2.21
CA MET A 126 6.27 -15.26 1.18
C MET A 126 6.08 -13.77 1.37
N PHE A 127 7.16 -13.02 1.19
CA PHE A 127 7.12 -11.56 1.35
C PHE A 127 6.93 -10.89 0.01
N ASN A 128 6.01 -9.93 -0.03
CA ASN A 128 5.83 -9.01 -1.14
C ASN A 128 6.19 -7.61 -0.67
N THR A 129 6.98 -6.90 -1.47
CA THR A 129 7.16 -5.46 -1.28
C THR A 129 6.25 -4.76 -2.28
N MET A 130 5.30 -3.97 -1.77
CA MET A 130 4.39 -3.19 -2.58
C MET A 130 4.83 -1.73 -2.56
N ASN A 131 4.79 -1.09 -3.71
CA ASN A 131 5.07 0.33 -3.82
C ASN A 131 3.77 1.11 -3.95
N ILE A 132 3.47 1.89 -2.92
CA ILE A 132 2.28 2.74 -2.86
C ILE A 132 2.67 4.13 -3.32
N LEU A 133 2.00 4.64 -4.34
CA LEU A 133 2.19 6.00 -4.84
C LEU A 133 0.97 6.84 -4.46
N SER A 134 1.20 7.91 -3.73
CA SER A 134 0.16 8.88 -3.39
C SER A 134 0.56 10.27 -3.87
N ASP A 135 -0.31 10.89 -4.68
CA ASP A 135 -0.15 12.29 -5.09
C ASP A 135 -0.43 13.23 -3.93
N ARG A 136 -1.17 12.75 -2.96
CA ARG A 136 -1.54 13.51 -1.76
C ARG A 136 -1.40 12.59 -0.54
N PRO A 137 -0.15 12.44 -0.03
CA PRO A 137 0.13 11.47 1.03
C PRO A 137 -0.33 11.96 2.40
N VAL A 138 -1.62 12.14 2.57
CA VAL A 138 -2.26 12.55 3.83
C VAL A 138 -3.38 11.58 4.16
N TRP A 139 -3.53 11.33 5.45
CA TRP A 139 -4.64 10.54 5.97
C TRP A 139 -5.85 11.43 6.17
N ILE A 140 -6.97 11.02 5.60
CA ILE A 140 -8.23 11.75 5.65
C ILE A 140 -9.21 10.92 6.49
N THR A 141 -9.86 11.54 7.44
CA THR A 141 -10.95 10.88 8.17
C THR A 141 -12.24 10.99 7.37
N GLU A 142 -13.02 9.91 7.35
CA GLU A 142 -14.39 9.99 6.85
C GLU A 142 -15.21 10.81 7.85
N ALA A 143 -15.31 12.09 7.58
CA ALA A 143 -16.00 12.99 8.49
C ALA A 143 -17.47 12.63 8.59
N LYS A 144 -17.91 12.36 9.79
CA LYS A 144 -19.33 12.29 10.08
C LYS A 144 -19.88 13.70 10.04
N ARG A 145 -20.85 13.89 9.23
CA ARG A 145 -21.54 15.16 9.09
C ARG A 145 -22.81 15.16 9.92
#